data_6ecb8a930e63a9e78e076bc71b169e77
#
_entry.id   6ecb8a930e63a9e78e076bc71b169e77
#
_cell.length_a   1.000
_cell.length_b   1.000
_cell.length_c   1.000
_cell.angle_alpha   90.00
_cell.angle_beta   90.00
_cell.angle_gamma   90.00
#
_symmetry.space_group_name_H-M   'P 1'
#
loop_
_entity.id
_entity.type
_entity.pdbx_description
1 polymer ?
#
loop_
_entity_poly.entity_id
_entity_poly.type
_entity_poly.pdbx_seq_one_letter_code
_entity_poly.pdbx_strand_id
1 'polypeptide(L)'
;SVLVSELLAAAGAQHADPDPDAPPIVEQLVLKHPLQPFSPAAFGSEDARLYSYRAQWHPAAGRLSGARSALAPWSDAAHALAAPAGEEASLSLDALRRFLLAPAARFLRERLQLRLPDADDAGDDLEPLQVPSRGMQRSRLQRAVFARLLDGDGIDALQARLRARGLLPAGPAGRRALDALVAEVAPYVAAFARWRGTDSAASRALEVDLDGLRLHGRIDEVYAPGVARLRFGMPNGPSVIRNGLDWLLLRAAEVDAPFVEFHDAADAGIGPFLRDPLPPEAARDALRALLALRREGLRRPLPFAPYTGWTLFERRDDPGRAIDAAMKQWRGRDDGGWAEGADDALRLALRGRDPFADGEPLRDFARIAGIVFGAVQGGQPQPIPLGHVDLPDDDEAEDAA
;
A
#
# COMPACT_ATOMS: atom_id res chain seq x y z
N SER A 1 -4.95 -2.53 47.61
CA SER A 1 -4.92 -1.55 48.71
C SER A 1 -4.43 -2.26 49.98
N VAL A 2 -3.51 -1.66 50.73
CA VAL A 2 -2.97 -2.24 52.00
C VAL A 2 -4.10 -2.55 52.97
N LEU A 3 -5.08 -1.69 53.13
CA LEU A 3 -6.24 -1.90 54.02
C LEU A 3 -7.05 -3.12 53.63
N VAL A 4 -7.24 -3.41 52.33
CA VAL A 4 -7.93 -4.61 51.87
C VAL A 4 -7.11 -5.87 52.21
N SER A 5 -5.78 -5.81 52.02
CA SER A 5 -4.91 -6.94 52.35
C SER A 5 -4.91 -7.21 53.86
N GLU A 6 -4.88 -6.18 54.70
CA GLU A 6 -4.97 -6.33 56.16
C GLU A 6 -6.33 -6.88 56.58
N LEU A 7 -7.41 -6.43 56.00
CA LEU A 7 -8.75 -6.95 56.26
C LEU A 7 -8.87 -8.45 55.93
N LEU A 8 -8.34 -8.84 54.77
CA LEU A 8 -8.34 -10.23 54.33
C LEU A 8 -7.41 -11.08 55.24
N ALA A 9 -6.27 -10.58 55.67
CA ALA A 9 -5.40 -11.25 56.61
C ALA A 9 -6.10 -11.44 57.98
N ALA A 10 -6.77 -10.41 58.47
CA ALA A 10 -7.52 -10.48 59.73
C ALA A 10 -8.70 -11.50 59.62
N ALA A 11 -9.41 -11.50 58.51
CA ALA A 11 -10.47 -12.49 58.27
C ALA A 11 -9.91 -13.92 58.24
N GLY A 12 -8.81 -14.16 57.54
CA GLY A 12 -8.13 -15.47 57.52
C GLY A 12 -7.64 -15.93 58.90
N ALA A 13 -7.15 -14.99 59.74
CA ALA A 13 -6.67 -15.32 61.07
C ALA A 13 -7.76 -15.63 62.09
N GLN A 14 -8.97 -15.10 61.88
CA GLN A 14 -10.08 -15.25 62.81
C GLN A 14 -11.07 -16.34 62.39
N HIS A 15 -11.00 -16.82 61.16
CA HIS A 15 -11.87 -17.85 60.66
C HIS A 15 -11.26 -19.23 60.79
N ALA A 16 -11.92 -20.12 61.52
CA ALA A 16 -11.57 -21.53 61.55
C ALA A 16 -12.41 -22.26 60.50
N ASP A 17 -11.80 -22.72 59.42
CA ASP A 17 -12.48 -23.48 58.36
C ASP A 17 -12.91 -24.84 58.93
N PRO A 18 -14.18 -25.11 59.01
CA PRO A 18 -14.70 -26.38 59.52
C PRO A 18 -14.52 -27.55 58.53
N ASP A 19 -14.28 -27.24 57.25
CA ASP A 19 -14.06 -28.18 56.18
C ASP A 19 -12.64 -28.00 55.60
N PRO A 20 -11.75 -28.98 55.78
CA PRO A 20 -10.39 -28.88 55.27
C PRO A 20 -10.27 -28.89 53.75
N ASP A 21 -11.33 -29.31 53.02
CA ASP A 21 -11.38 -29.33 51.56
C ASP A 21 -12.01 -28.04 50.99
N ALA A 22 -12.54 -27.16 51.84
CA ALA A 22 -13.09 -25.87 51.40
C ALA A 22 -11.96 -24.86 51.02
N PRO A 23 -12.19 -24.02 50.01
CA PRO A 23 -11.25 -22.92 49.71
C PRO A 23 -11.09 -22.01 50.95
N PRO A 24 -9.87 -21.48 51.20
CA PRO A 24 -9.64 -20.56 52.32
C PRO A 24 -10.64 -19.41 52.33
N ILE A 25 -11.04 -18.95 53.54
CA ILE A 25 -12.03 -17.85 53.67
C ILE A 25 -11.65 -16.60 52.86
N VAL A 26 -10.36 -16.35 52.73
CA VAL A 26 -9.84 -15.22 51.93
C VAL A 26 -10.26 -15.37 50.45
N GLU A 27 -10.19 -16.54 49.87
CA GLU A 27 -10.62 -16.81 48.49
C GLU A 27 -12.14 -16.75 48.35
N GLN A 28 -12.86 -17.16 49.34
CA GLN A 28 -14.34 -17.06 49.37
C GLN A 28 -14.83 -15.60 49.45
N LEU A 29 -14.09 -14.72 50.14
CA LEU A 29 -14.42 -13.32 50.31
C LEU A 29 -14.02 -12.47 49.08
N VAL A 30 -13.09 -12.93 48.28
CA VAL A 30 -12.61 -12.17 47.12
C VAL A 30 -13.33 -12.60 45.84
N LEU A 31 -14.20 -11.71 45.33
CA LEU A 31 -14.87 -11.93 44.07
C LEU A 31 -14.10 -11.23 42.95
N LYS A 32 -13.47 -11.99 42.04
CA LYS A 32 -12.75 -11.48 40.91
C LYS A 32 -13.70 -11.30 39.72
N HIS A 33 -14.04 -10.04 39.41
CA HIS A 33 -14.81 -9.75 38.24
C HIS A 33 -13.97 -9.89 36.97
N PRO A 34 -14.52 -10.44 35.87
CA PRO A 34 -13.83 -10.49 34.59
C PRO A 34 -13.60 -9.07 34.06
N LEU A 35 -12.48 -8.87 33.40
CA LEU A 35 -12.11 -7.57 32.81
C LEU A 35 -13.05 -7.19 31.67
N GLN A 36 -13.53 -8.17 30.93
CA GLN A 36 -14.34 -7.97 29.73
C GLN A 36 -15.83 -8.02 30.09
N PRO A 37 -16.65 -7.00 29.77
CA PRO A 37 -18.09 -6.98 30.10
C PRO A 37 -18.90 -8.04 29.37
N PHE A 38 -18.37 -8.64 28.31
CA PHE A 38 -18.95 -9.74 27.52
C PHE A 38 -18.34 -11.12 27.85
N SER A 39 -17.56 -11.21 28.90
CA SER A 39 -17.07 -12.51 29.38
C SER A 39 -18.25 -13.38 29.86
N PRO A 40 -18.32 -14.68 29.50
CA PRO A 40 -19.34 -15.60 30.07
C PRO A 40 -19.33 -15.61 31.58
N ALA A 41 -18.17 -15.51 32.21
CA ALA A 41 -18.01 -15.43 33.65
C ALA A 41 -18.76 -14.24 34.28
N ALA A 42 -18.98 -13.14 33.54
CA ALA A 42 -19.78 -12.01 34.03
C ALA A 42 -21.29 -12.29 34.10
N PHE A 43 -21.75 -13.43 33.62
CA PHE A 43 -23.17 -13.84 33.58
C PHE A 43 -23.42 -15.12 34.36
N GLY A 44 -22.59 -15.43 35.33
CA GLY A 44 -22.80 -16.53 36.25
C GLY A 44 -22.44 -17.93 35.73
N SER A 45 -21.68 -18.03 34.62
CA SER A 45 -21.30 -19.31 34.01
C SER A 45 -20.33 -20.13 34.88
N GLU A 46 -19.49 -19.46 35.65
CA GLU A 46 -18.49 -20.08 36.52
C GLU A 46 -18.83 -19.89 38.02
N ASP A 47 -19.29 -18.71 38.38
CA ASP A 47 -19.69 -18.32 39.73
C ASP A 47 -20.99 -17.54 39.67
N ALA A 48 -22.05 -18.06 40.29
CA ALA A 48 -23.38 -17.44 40.30
C ALA A 48 -23.39 -16.03 40.93
N ARG A 49 -22.39 -15.68 41.71
CA ARG A 49 -22.26 -14.34 42.32
C ARG A 49 -21.80 -13.30 41.30
N LEU A 50 -21.20 -13.71 40.18
CA LEU A 50 -20.75 -12.86 39.08
C LEU A 50 -21.88 -12.64 38.09
N TYR A 51 -22.90 -11.88 38.49
CA TYR A 51 -24.06 -11.62 37.61
C TYR A 51 -24.11 -10.16 37.15
N SER A 52 -24.04 -9.95 35.82
CA SER A 52 -24.19 -8.63 35.23
C SER A 52 -25.62 -8.37 34.76
N TYR A 53 -26.20 -7.24 35.20
CA TYR A 53 -27.55 -6.80 34.77
C TYR A 53 -27.51 -6.06 33.40
N ARG A 54 -26.35 -5.95 32.74
CA ARG A 54 -26.22 -5.32 31.42
C ARG A 54 -26.59 -6.31 30.33
N ALA A 55 -27.88 -6.49 30.09
CA ALA A 55 -28.42 -7.43 29.12
C ALA A 55 -27.89 -7.28 27.70
N GLN A 56 -27.46 -6.07 27.31
CA GLN A 56 -26.88 -5.79 25.98
C GLN A 56 -25.60 -6.58 25.68
N TRP A 57 -24.83 -6.99 26.70
CA TRP A 57 -23.60 -7.76 26.52
C TRP A 57 -23.82 -9.28 26.54
N HIS A 58 -24.94 -9.73 27.09
CA HIS A 58 -25.25 -11.15 27.21
C HIS A 58 -25.24 -11.91 25.88
N PRO A 59 -25.78 -11.35 24.73
CA PRO A 59 -25.73 -12.03 23.45
C PRO A 59 -24.31 -12.22 22.92
N ALA A 60 -23.34 -11.41 23.38
CA ALA A 60 -21.94 -11.52 23.00
C ALA A 60 -21.15 -12.49 23.91
N ALA A 61 -21.74 -12.88 25.08
CA ALA A 61 -21.06 -13.75 26.02
C ALA A 61 -20.82 -15.14 25.42
N GLY A 62 -19.55 -15.57 25.47
CA GLY A 62 -19.15 -16.87 24.92
C GLY A 62 -18.93 -16.89 23.39
N ARG A 63 -19.34 -15.87 22.64
CA ARG A 63 -19.16 -15.86 21.19
C ARG A 63 -17.73 -15.55 20.75
N LEU A 64 -16.88 -15.10 21.65
CA LEU A 64 -15.45 -14.89 21.40
C LEU A 64 -14.59 -16.13 21.70
N SER A 65 -15.18 -17.17 22.32
CA SER A 65 -14.52 -18.43 22.57
C SER A 65 -14.85 -19.42 21.45
N GLY A 66 -13.86 -20.14 20.96
CA GLY A 66 -13.99 -21.11 19.88
C GLY A 66 -13.32 -20.72 18.58
N ALA A 67 -13.40 -21.59 17.59
CA ALA A 67 -12.85 -21.36 16.25
C ALA A 67 -13.56 -20.17 15.59
N ARG A 68 -12.78 -19.22 15.14
CA ARG A 68 -13.31 -18.07 14.37
C ARG A 68 -13.63 -18.54 12.96
N SER A 69 -14.88 -18.40 12.54
CA SER A 69 -15.22 -18.52 11.13
C SER A 69 -14.64 -17.34 10.34
N ALA A 70 -14.19 -17.59 9.13
CA ALA A 70 -13.81 -16.53 8.21
C ALA A 70 -15.00 -15.57 8.00
N LEU A 71 -14.71 -14.27 7.97
CA LEU A 71 -15.73 -13.28 7.64
C LEU A 71 -16.13 -13.45 6.18
N ALA A 72 -17.41 -13.58 5.91
CA ALA A 72 -17.91 -13.59 4.54
C ALA A 72 -17.54 -12.30 3.79
N PRO A 73 -17.29 -12.37 2.48
CA PRO A 73 -17.16 -11.18 1.65
C PRO A 73 -18.39 -10.29 1.77
N TRP A 74 -18.20 -8.99 1.90
CA TRP A 74 -19.31 -8.03 1.99
C TRP A 74 -19.64 -7.38 0.64
N SER A 75 -18.83 -7.62 -0.37
CA SER A 75 -18.98 -7.12 -1.74
C SER A 75 -18.62 -8.24 -2.72
N ASP A 76 -19.41 -8.41 -3.75
CA ASP A 76 -19.16 -9.30 -4.88
C ASP A 76 -19.53 -8.61 -6.21
N ALA A 77 -19.35 -9.30 -7.34
CA ALA A 77 -19.66 -8.74 -8.64
C ALA A 77 -21.17 -8.47 -8.81
N ALA A 78 -22.04 -9.27 -8.16
CA ALA A 78 -23.49 -9.11 -8.23
C ALA A 78 -23.99 -7.89 -7.41
N HIS A 79 -23.23 -7.48 -6.39
CA HIS A 79 -23.56 -6.36 -5.51
C HIS A 79 -22.69 -5.11 -5.80
N ALA A 80 -22.29 -4.91 -7.05
CA ALA A 80 -21.61 -3.69 -7.46
C ALA A 80 -22.50 -2.46 -7.24
N LEU A 81 -21.91 -1.39 -6.69
CA LEU A 81 -22.62 -0.13 -6.47
C LEU A 81 -23.03 0.48 -7.83
N ALA A 82 -24.11 1.24 -7.84
CA ALA A 82 -24.43 2.11 -8.99
C ALA A 82 -23.25 3.03 -9.33
N ALA A 83 -23.12 3.45 -10.55
CA ALA A 83 -22.15 4.46 -10.94
C ALA A 83 -22.26 5.70 -10.03
N PRO A 84 -21.16 6.43 -9.76
CA PRO A 84 -21.26 7.72 -9.09
C PRO A 84 -22.30 8.61 -9.76
N ALA A 85 -23.09 9.35 -8.97
CA ALA A 85 -24.07 10.26 -9.52
C ALA A 85 -23.39 11.44 -10.24
N GLY A 86 -23.84 11.74 -11.44
CA GLY A 86 -23.32 12.81 -12.30
C GLY A 86 -22.19 12.32 -13.24
N GLU A 87 -22.21 12.84 -14.46
CA GLU A 87 -21.09 12.66 -15.38
C GLU A 87 -19.93 13.55 -14.94
N GLU A 88 -18.77 12.94 -14.74
CA GLU A 88 -17.54 13.65 -14.39
C GLU A 88 -17.03 14.34 -15.66
N ALA A 89 -17.33 15.63 -15.83
CA ALA A 89 -16.91 16.38 -17.02
C ALA A 89 -15.42 16.66 -17.05
N SER A 90 -14.73 16.57 -15.91
CA SER A 90 -13.30 16.86 -15.77
C SER A 90 -12.66 16.02 -14.68
N LEU A 91 -11.48 15.45 -14.96
CA LEU A 91 -10.71 14.67 -14.03
C LEU A 91 -9.25 15.12 -14.07
N SER A 92 -8.61 15.27 -12.91
CA SER A 92 -7.17 15.50 -12.90
C SER A 92 -6.38 14.19 -13.06
N LEU A 93 -5.25 14.23 -13.76
CA LEU A 93 -4.32 13.11 -13.86
C LEU A 93 -3.88 12.61 -12.48
N ASP A 94 -3.75 13.54 -11.54
CA ASP A 94 -3.39 13.21 -10.16
C ASP A 94 -4.50 12.43 -9.42
N ALA A 95 -5.77 12.68 -9.72
CA ALA A 95 -6.87 11.87 -9.19
C ALA A 95 -6.85 10.45 -9.77
N LEU A 96 -6.61 10.30 -11.08
CA LEU A 96 -6.41 8.98 -11.70
C LEU A 96 -5.19 8.26 -11.12
N ARG A 97 -4.07 8.96 -10.95
CA ARG A 97 -2.84 8.45 -10.33
C ARG A 97 -3.10 7.93 -8.92
N ARG A 98 -3.76 8.73 -8.07
CA ARG A 98 -4.11 8.34 -6.71
C ARG A 98 -5.03 7.12 -6.68
N PHE A 99 -5.96 7.03 -7.62
CA PHE A 99 -6.81 5.85 -7.74
C PHE A 99 -5.98 4.60 -8.08
N LEU A 100 -5.17 4.64 -9.14
CA LEU A 100 -4.38 3.48 -9.57
C LEU A 100 -3.32 3.03 -8.53
N LEU A 101 -2.84 3.95 -7.70
CA LEU A 101 -1.89 3.64 -6.62
C LEU A 101 -2.54 3.01 -5.39
N ALA A 102 -3.82 3.23 -5.14
CA ALA A 102 -4.54 2.70 -3.99
C ALA A 102 -6.05 2.58 -4.26
N PRO A 103 -6.48 1.70 -5.19
CA PRO A 103 -7.88 1.64 -5.62
C PRO A 103 -8.82 1.25 -4.47
N ALA A 104 -8.43 0.33 -3.59
CA ALA A 104 -9.21 -0.06 -2.43
C ALA A 104 -9.47 1.12 -1.47
N ALA A 105 -8.43 1.87 -1.13
CA ALA A 105 -8.56 3.05 -0.28
C ALA A 105 -9.45 4.14 -0.92
N ARG A 106 -9.37 4.30 -2.25
CA ARG A 106 -10.22 5.23 -2.98
C ARG A 106 -11.68 4.80 -3.02
N PHE A 107 -11.94 3.51 -3.26
CA PHE A 107 -13.28 2.96 -3.16
C PHE A 107 -13.90 3.21 -1.78
N LEU A 108 -13.19 2.86 -0.71
CA LEU A 108 -13.67 3.05 0.66
C LEU A 108 -13.95 4.53 0.95
N ARG A 109 -13.04 5.42 0.55
CA ARG A 109 -13.16 6.86 0.83
C ARG A 109 -14.24 7.55 -0.03
N GLU A 110 -14.26 7.29 -1.34
CA GLU A 110 -15.10 8.04 -2.29
C GLU A 110 -16.52 7.48 -2.37
N ARG A 111 -16.68 6.15 -2.17
CA ARG A 111 -17.99 5.51 -2.28
C ARG A 111 -18.64 5.16 -0.96
N LEU A 112 -17.85 4.80 0.06
CA LEU A 112 -18.37 4.42 1.37
C LEU A 112 -18.12 5.50 2.45
N GLN A 113 -17.46 6.61 2.09
CA GLN A 113 -17.14 7.71 3.00
C GLN A 113 -16.27 7.29 4.20
N LEU A 114 -15.57 6.15 4.08
CA LEU A 114 -14.71 5.61 5.12
C LEU A 114 -13.30 6.21 5.01
N ARG A 115 -12.79 6.75 6.12
CA ARG A 115 -11.41 7.19 6.26
C ARG A 115 -10.73 6.29 7.28
N LEU A 116 -9.70 5.59 6.84
CA LEU A 116 -8.85 4.81 7.74
C LEU A 116 -7.82 5.75 8.38
N PRO A 117 -7.44 5.51 9.64
CA PRO A 117 -6.35 6.25 10.28
C PRO A 117 -5.06 6.07 9.48
N ASP A 118 -4.29 7.14 9.29
CA ASP A 118 -2.94 7.02 8.77
C ASP A 118 -2.03 6.47 9.88
N ALA A 119 -1.35 5.36 9.63
CA ALA A 119 -0.44 4.74 10.60
C ALA A 119 0.82 5.58 10.88
N ASP A 120 1.09 6.60 10.08
CA ASP A 120 2.30 7.42 10.10
C ASP A 120 2.25 8.66 11.03
N ASP A 121 1.13 8.92 11.72
CA ASP A 121 0.99 10.16 12.53
C ASP A 121 1.79 10.15 13.86
N ALA A 122 2.53 9.09 14.17
CA ALA A 122 3.14 8.91 15.48
C ALA A 122 4.66 9.23 15.57
N GLY A 123 5.29 9.75 14.51
CA GLY A 123 6.76 9.71 14.45
C GLY A 123 7.53 10.98 14.08
N ASP A 124 6.89 12.09 13.78
CA ASP A 124 7.60 13.24 13.16
C ASP A 124 8.43 14.12 14.13
N ASP A 125 8.31 13.92 15.45
CA ASP A 125 9.00 14.76 16.47
C ASP A 125 10.28 14.12 17.05
N LEU A 126 10.70 12.97 16.58
CA LEU A 126 11.90 12.30 17.11
C LEU A 126 13.14 12.67 16.29
N GLU A 127 14.20 13.12 16.98
CA GLU A 127 15.52 13.27 16.37
C GLU A 127 15.97 11.92 15.79
N PRO A 128 16.33 11.84 14.49
CA PRO A 128 16.67 10.57 13.87
C PRO A 128 17.98 10.01 14.43
N LEU A 129 17.91 8.87 15.08
CA LEU A 129 19.10 8.12 15.54
C LEU A 129 19.80 7.44 14.36
N GLN A 130 19.06 7.10 13.33
CA GLN A 130 19.56 6.45 12.11
C GLN A 130 18.84 7.00 10.87
N VAL A 131 19.55 7.02 9.76
CA VAL A 131 18.95 7.29 8.47
C VAL A 131 18.22 6.03 7.99
N PRO A 132 16.94 6.11 7.63
CA PRO A 132 16.21 4.95 7.14
C PRO A 132 16.90 4.32 5.93
N SER A 133 17.00 2.98 5.90
CA SER A 133 17.59 2.25 4.77
C SER A 133 16.65 2.15 3.55
N ARG A 134 15.35 2.32 3.77
CA ARG A 134 14.29 2.20 2.75
C ARG A 134 13.07 3.03 3.11
N GLY A 135 12.09 3.09 2.21
CA GLY A 135 10.82 3.76 2.42
C GLY A 135 10.81 5.23 1.99
N MET A 136 9.71 5.92 2.33
CA MET A 136 9.44 7.29 1.85
C MET A 136 10.45 8.31 2.40
N GLN A 137 10.84 8.20 3.66
CA GLN A 137 11.83 9.08 4.28
C GLN A 137 13.19 8.96 3.59
N ARG A 138 13.64 7.72 3.27
CA ARG A 138 14.86 7.50 2.48
C ARG A 138 14.79 8.20 1.12
N SER A 139 13.68 8.01 0.39
CA SER A 139 13.51 8.63 -0.92
C SER A 139 13.46 10.16 -0.87
N ARG A 140 12.87 10.73 0.17
CA ARG A 140 12.89 12.20 0.40
C ARG A 140 14.31 12.71 0.62
N LEU A 141 15.09 11.97 1.42
CA LEU A 141 16.48 12.33 1.71
C LEU A 141 17.37 12.21 0.45
N GLN A 142 17.25 11.12 -0.31
CA GLN A 142 17.94 10.95 -1.58
C GLN A 142 17.64 12.09 -2.56
N ARG A 143 16.38 12.49 -2.69
CA ARG A 143 15.98 13.63 -3.53
C ARG A 143 16.57 14.96 -3.05
N ALA A 144 16.60 15.18 -1.73
CA ALA A 144 17.18 16.38 -1.16
C ALA A 144 18.69 16.44 -1.42
N VAL A 145 19.41 15.31 -1.30
CA VAL A 145 20.84 15.20 -1.62
C VAL A 145 21.06 15.42 -3.12
N PHE A 146 20.28 14.74 -3.97
CA PHE A 146 20.37 14.88 -5.43
C PHE A 146 20.22 16.34 -5.88
N ALA A 147 19.17 17.02 -5.44
CA ALA A 147 18.92 18.41 -5.83
C ALA A 147 20.10 19.31 -5.47
N ARG A 148 20.67 19.15 -4.27
CA ARG A 148 21.79 19.98 -3.81
C ARG A 148 23.12 19.69 -4.51
N LEU A 149 23.39 18.42 -4.77
CA LEU A 149 24.56 18.05 -5.57
C LEU A 149 24.45 18.55 -7.02
N LEU A 150 23.24 18.54 -7.57
CA LEU A 150 22.96 19.04 -8.91
C LEU A 150 23.11 20.58 -8.99
N ASP A 151 22.83 21.28 -7.89
CA ASP A 151 23.05 22.74 -7.72
C ASP A 151 24.55 23.08 -7.46
N GLY A 152 25.40 22.08 -7.22
CA GLY A 152 26.83 22.27 -6.94
C GLY A 152 27.14 22.60 -5.47
N ASP A 153 26.21 22.36 -4.56
CA ASP A 153 26.44 22.57 -3.12
C ASP A 153 27.57 21.66 -2.59
N GLY A 154 28.45 22.23 -1.78
CA GLY A 154 29.49 21.46 -1.08
C GLY A 154 28.89 20.56 0.02
N ILE A 155 29.57 19.42 0.30
CA ILE A 155 29.08 18.40 1.24
C ILE A 155 28.86 18.96 2.66
N ASP A 156 29.70 19.90 3.11
CA ASP A 156 29.57 20.50 4.45
C ASP A 156 28.34 21.41 4.57
N ALA A 157 28.03 22.17 3.53
CA ALA A 157 26.81 22.97 3.48
C ALA A 157 25.56 22.08 3.43
N LEU A 158 25.62 20.99 2.67
CA LEU A 158 24.57 19.98 2.61
C LEU A 158 24.32 19.32 3.97
N GLN A 159 25.40 18.92 4.66
CA GLN A 159 25.32 18.36 6.02
C GLN A 159 24.65 19.32 7.00
N ALA A 160 25.09 20.59 7.01
CA ALA A 160 24.54 21.59 7.91
C ALA A 160 23.02 21.79 7.68
N ARG A 161 22.59 21.85 6.42
CA ARG A 161 21.16 22.00 6.04
C ARG A 161 20.33 20.79 6.42
N LEU A 162 20.79 19.57 6.15
CA LEU A 162 20.05 18.35 6.47
C LEU A 162 19.93 18.14 7.99
N ARG A 163 20.98 18.50 8.74
CA ARG A 163 20.92 18.51 10.21
C ARG A 163 19.92 19.54 10.75
N ALA A 164 19.96 20.77 10.22
CA ALA A 164 19.01 21.82 10.64
C ALA A 164 17.55 21.43 10.38
N ARG A 165 17.29 20.51 9.46
CA ARG A 165 15.95 19.97 9.15
C ARG A 165 15.64 18.67 9.91
N GLY A 166 16.49 18.22 10.81
CA GLY A 166 16.30 16.97 11.54
C GLY A 166 16.32 15.71 10.67
N LEU A 167 17.00 15.75 9.51
CA LEU A 167 17.04 14.63 8.56
C LEU A 167 18.28 13.76 8.67
N LEU A 168 19.27 14.20 9.42
CA LEU A 168 20.51 13.46 9.68
C LEU A 168 20.79 13.39 11.18
N PRO A 169 21.33 12.26 11.68
CA PRO A 169 21.84 12.16 13.03
C PRO A 169 22.94 13.19 13.33
N ALA A 170 23.12 13.51 14.59
CA ALA A 170 24.21 14.37 15.02
C ALA A 170 25.58 13.66 14.93
N GLY A 171 26.66 14.44 14.87
CA GLY A 171 28.04 13.99 14.98
C GLY A 171 28.54 13.09 13.81
N PRO A 172 29.51 12.21 14.11
CA PRO A 172 30.16 11.38 13.07
C PRO A 172 29.22 10.36 12.40
N ALA A 173 28.14 9.94 13.06
CA ALA A 173 27.15 9.03 12.49
C ALA A 173 26.42 9.70 11.31
N GLY A 174 25.98 10.95 11.48
CA GLY A 174 25.34 11.72 10.41
C GLY A 174 26.28 11.98 9.24
N ARG A 175 27.58 12.21 9.50
CA ARG A 175 28.55 12.39 8.41
C ARG A 175 28.70 11.10 7.58
N ARG A 176 28.91 9.97 8.23
CA ARG A 176 29.00 8.66 7.53
C ARG A 176 27.73 8.34 6.74
N ALA A 177 26.56 8.63 7.30
CA ALA A 177 25.31 8.41 6.63
C ALA A 177 25.15 9.33 5.39
N LEU A 178 25.61 10.57 5.48
CA LEU A 178 25.64 11.49 4.34
C LEU A 178 26.62 11.03 3.26
N ASP A 179 27.83 10.64 3.63
CA ASP A 179 28.84 10.16 2.68
C ASP A 179 28.33 8.95 1.89
N ALA A 180 27.67 8.01 2.58
CA ALA A 180 27.01 6.88 1.92
C ALA A 180 25.88 7.29 0.97
N LEU A 181 25.05 8.26 1.38
CA LEU A 181 24.00 8.81 0.53
C LEU A 181 24.55 9.52 -0.71
N VAL A 182 25.60 10.30 -0.53
CA VAL A 182 26.28 10.99 -1.65
C VAL A 182 26.84 9.97 -2.62
N ALA A 183 27.51 8.93 -2.14
CA ALA A 183 28.02 7.86 -3.01
C ALA A 183 26.92 7.15 -3.80
N GLU A 184 25.77 6.90 -3.18
CA GLU A 184 24.61 6.28 -3.82
C GLU A 184 23.97 7.20 -4.87
N VAL A 185 23.89 8.50 -4.61
CA VAL A 185 23.18 9.46 -5.45
C VAL A 185 24.07 10.04 -6.56
N ALA A 186 25.39 10.09 -6.38
CA ALA A 186 26.33 10.70 -7.32
C ALA A 186 26.24 10.17 -8.77
N PRO A 187 26.08 8.85 -9.02
CA PRO A 187 25.92 8.35 -10.40
C PRO A 187 24.69 8.93 -11.10
N TYR A 188 23.59 9.12 -10.37
CA TYR A 188 22.37 9.73 -10.91
C TYR A 188 22.57 11.21 -11.22
N VAL A 189 23.27 11.94 -10.35
CA VAL A 189 23.63 13.35 -10.58
C VAL A 189 24.47 13.47 -11.85
N ALA A 190 25.49 12.63 -12.00
CA ALA A 190 26.37 12.66 -13.17
C ALA A 190 25.62 12.35 -14.49
N ALA A 191 24.77 11.31 -14.48
CA ALA A 191 23.98 10.94 -15.66
C ALA A 191 22.97 12.04 -16.03
N PHE A 192 22.25 12.53 -15.02
CA PHE A 192 21.23 13.56 -15.21
C PHE A 192 21.82 14.91 -15.64
N ALA A 193 22.91 15.38 -15.00
CA ALA A 193 23.58 16.63 -15.35
C ALA A 193 24.11 16.60 -16.77
N ARG A 194 24.67 15.48 -17.21
CA ARG A 194 25.14 15.29 -18.58
C ARG A 194 24.01 15.42 -19.60
N TRP A 195 22.86 14.83 -19.30
CA TRP A 195 21.69 14.88 -20.17
C TRP A 195 21.03 16.25 -20.19
N ARG A 196 20.82 16.83 -19.00
CA ARG A 196 20.16 18.15 -18.85
C ARG A 196 21.00 19.30 -19.39
N GLY A 197 22.33 19.22 -19.29
CA GLY A 197 23.21 20.35 -19.53
C GLY A 197 23.00 21.48 -18.52
N THR A 198 22.90 22.71 -19.00
CA THR A 198 22.67 23.92 -18.19
C THR A 198 21.20 24.32 -18.09
N ASP A 199 20.30 23.53 -18.67
CA ASP A 199 18.88 23.88 -18.74
C ASP A 199 18.20 23.79 -17.36
N SER A 200 17.15 24.55 -17.17
CA SER A 200 16.36 24.59 -15.95
C SER A 200 15.01 23.90 -16.15
N ALA A 201 14.52 23.26 -15.09
CA ALA A 201 13.22 22.61 -15.11
C ALA A 201 12.09 23.61 -15.36
N ALA A 202 11.23 23.27 -16.30
CA ALA A 202 9.95 23.93 -16.52
C ALA A 202 8.80 23.00 -16.19
N SER A 203 7.60 23.58 -16.15
CA SER A 203 6.35 22.80 -15.99
C SER A 203 5.40 23.13 -17.12
N ARG A 204 4.62 22.15 -17.54
CA ARG A 204 3.63 22.32 -18.59
C ARG A 204 2.27 21.78 -18.15
N ALA A 205 1.25 22.64 -18.21
CA ALA A 205 -0.12 22.21 -18.04
C ALA A 205 -0.64 21.62 -19.35
N LEU A 206 -1.28 20.46 -19.29
CA LEU A 206 -1.82 19.72 -20.42
C LEU A 206 -3.25 19.32 -20.13
N GLU A 207 -4.06 19.25 -21.19
CA GLU A 207 -5.40 18.70 -21.15
C GLU A 207 -5.70 17.93 -22.41
N VAL A 208 -6.54 16.90 -22.28
CA VAL A 208 -6.99 16.03 -23.37
C VAL A 208 -8.46 15.74 -23.19
N ASP A 209 -9.24 15.86 -24.25
CA ASP A 209 -10.62 15.37 -24.26
C ASP A 209 -10.64 13.87 -24.58
N LEU A 210 -11.33 13.10 -23.77
CA LEU A 210 -11.52 11.66 -23.89
C LEU A 210 -13.02 11.37 -23.85
N ASP A 211 -13.67 11.51 -24.99
CA ASP A 211 -15.10 11.25 -25.19
C ASP A 211 -16.00 12.11 -24.27
N GLY A 212 -15.70 13.40 -24.15
CA GLY A 212 -16.41 14.37 -23.32
C GLY A 212 -15.90 14.47 -21.88
N LEU A 213 -14.99 13.59 -21.45
CA LEU A 213 -14.24 13.76 -20.20
C LEU A 213 -12.94 14.52 -20.46
N ARG A 214 -12.77 15.67 -19.83
CA ARG A 214 -11.53 16.44 -19.88
C ARG A 214 -10.53 15.91 -18.84
N LEU A 215 -9.51 15.17 -19.30
CA LEU A 215 -8.39 14.78 -18.46
C LEU A 215 -7.34 15.88 -18.49
N HIS A 216 -6.98 16.44 -17.34
CA HIS A 216 -6.00 17.50 -17.24
C HIS A 216 -4.90 17.17 -16.22
N GLY A 217 -3.71 17.71 -16.42
CA GLY A 217 -2.58 17.52 -15.52
C GLY A 217 -1.45 18.49 -15.76
N ARG A 218 -0.49 18.49 -14.84
CA ARG A 218 0.74 19.25 -14.94
C ARG A 218 1.90 18.27 -15.04
N ILE A 219 2.73 18.47 -16.05
CA ILE A 219 3.97 17.74 -16.24
C ILE A 219 5.12 18.65 -15.80
N ASP A 220 5.79 18.24 -14.75
CA ASP A 220 6.99 18.91 -14.24
C ASP A 220 8.26 18.25 -14.82
N GLU A 221 9.43 18.80 -14.54
CA GLU A 221 10.73 18.29 -15.01
C GLU A 221 10.81 18.25 -16.55
N VAL A 222 10.35 19.31 -17.18
CA VAL A 222 10.44 19.54 -18.63
C VAL A 222 11.69 20.36 -18.90
N TYR A 223 12.58 19.85 -19.74
CA TYR A 223 13.85 20.45 -20.14
C TYR A 223 13.92 20.56 -21.66
N ALA A 224 14.87 21.29 -22.19
CA ALA A 224 15.06 21.39 -23.64
C ALA A 224 15.26 20.01 -24.32
N PRO A 225 16.02 19.05 -23.75
CA PRO A 225 16.16 17.72 -24.35
C PRO A 225 14.94 16.80 -24.14
N GLY A 226 13.94 17.18 -23.35
CA GLY A 226 12.76 16.36 -23.12
C GLY A 226 12.21 16.42 -21.72
N VAL A 227 11.36 15.44 -21.37
CA VAL A 227 10.79 15.27 -20.03
C VAL A 227 11.58 14.18 -19.29
N ALA A 228 12.04 14.47 -18.08
CA ALA A 228 12.79 13.52 -17.27
C ALA A 228 11.99 12.96 -16.10
N ARG A 229 12.22 11.70 -15.77
CA ARG A 229 11.75 11.09 -14.53
C ARG A 229 12.91 10.39 -13.84
N LEU A 230 13.06 10.66 -12.55
CA LEU A 230 14.13 10.12 -11.73
C LEU A 230 13.60 9.22 -10.63
N ARG A 231 14.20 8.04 -10.51
CA ARG A 231 14.00 7.12 -9.41
C ARG A 231 15.34 6.57 -8.92
N PHE A 232 15.58 6.61 -7.61
CA PHE A 232 16.71 5.92 -6.99
C PHE A 232 16.36 4.43 -6.83
N GLY A 233 17.24 3.57 -7.38
CA GLY A 233 17.05 2.13 -7.47
C GLY A 233 16.19 1.69 -8.66
N MET A 234 15.86 0.41 -8.70
CA MET A 234 15.09 -0.21 -9.79
C MET A 234 13.63 0.32 -9.85
N PRO A 235 13.01 0.33 -11.03
CA PRO A 235 11.59 0.63 -11.16
C PRO A 235 10.73 -0.29 -10.28
N ASN A 236 9.62 0.23 -9.80
CA ASN A 236 8.60 -0.53 -9.08
C ASN A 236 7.20 -0.09 -9.53
N GLY A 237 6.19 -0.87 -9.19
CA GLY A 237 4.82 -0.62 -9.63
C GLY A 237 4.35 0.83 -9.48
N PRO A 238 4.48 1.44 -8.29
CA PRO A 238 4.11 2.85 -8.11
C PRO A 238 4.88 3.84 -8.99
N SER A 239 6.18 3.62 -9.23
CA SER A 239 6.96 4.51 -10.10
C SER A 239 6.58 4.34 -11.56
N VAL A 240 6.38 3.12 -12.00
CA VAL A 240 5.94 2.78 -13.37
C VAL A 240 4.58 3.41 -13.67
N ILE A 241 3.61 3.32 -12.74
CA ILE A 241 2.30 3.97 -12.87
C ILE A 241 2.45 5.49 -12.99
N ARG A 242 3.23 6.13 -12.10
CA ARG A 242 3.42 7.59 -12.13
C ARG A 242 4.04 8.07 -13.43
N ASN A 243 5.13 7.46 -13.82
CA ASN A 243 5.88 7.85 -15.02
C ASN A 243 5.08 7.56 -16.29
N GLY A 244 4.42 6.39 -16.35
CA GLY A 244 3.60 6.01 -17.48
C GLY A 244 2.38 6.90 -17.69
N LEU A 245 1.72 7.35 -16.62
CA LEU A 245 0.61 8.31 -16.72
C LEU A 245 1.09 9.67 -17.26
N ASP A 246 2.24 10.15 -16.83
CA ASP A 246 2.82 11.39 -17.35
C ASP A 246 3.17 11.26 -18.84
N TRP A 247 3.77 10.14 -19.23
CA TRP A 247 4.07 9.82 -20.61
C TRP A 247 2.83 9.71 -21.49
N LEU A 248 1.77 9.03 -21.02
CA LEU A 248 0.51 8.91 -21.75
C LEU A 248 -0.16 10.28 -21.94
N LEU A 249 -0.21 11.12 -20.89
CA LEU A 249 -0.79 12.45 -21.01
C LEU A 249 -0.01 13.31 -22.00
N LEU A 250 1.33 13.26 -21.96
CA LEU A 250 2.19 13.98 -22.87
C LEU A 250 1.91 13.59 -24.33
N ARG A 251 1.82 12.27 -24.61
CA ARG A 251 1.57 11.75 -25.95
C ARG A 251 0.14 12.05 -26.42
N ALA A 252 -0.86 11.83 -25.55
CA ALA A 252 -2.27 12.12 -25.87
C ALA A 252 -2.52 13.59 -26.18
N ALA A 253 -1.76 14.50 -25.55
CA ALA A 253 -1.78 15.94 -25.80
C ALA A 253 -0.92 16.37 -27.00
N GLU A 254 -0.42 15.43 -27.78
CA GLU A 254 0.38 15.66 -29.02
C GLU A 254 1.65 16.47 -28.77
N VAL A 255 2.24 16.37 -27.58
CA VAL A 255 3.49 17.04 -27.28
C VAL A 255 4.64 16.18 -27.77
N ASP A 256 5.35 16.70 -28.77
CA ASP A 256 6.54 16.06 -29.34
C ASP A 256 7.77 16.40 -28.50
N ALA A 257 7.90 15.72 -27.34
CA ALA A 257 9.07 15.82 -26.49
C ALA A 257 9.53 14.41 -26.09
N PRO A 258 10.83 14.10 -26.17
CA PRO A 258 11.35 12.83 -25.65
C PRO A 258 11.00 12.66 -24.17
N PHE A 259 10.65 11.43 -23.79
CA PHE A 259 10.40 11.07 -22.39
C PHE A 259 11.50 10.12 -21.93
N VAL A 260 12.28 10.53 -20.95
CA VAL A 260 13.43 9.77 -20.47
C VAL A 260 13.29 9.42 -18.99
N GLU A 261 13.82 8.26 -18.63
CA GLU A 261 13.83 7.77 -17.25
C GLU A 261 15.28 7.54 -16.79
N PHE A 262 15.53 7.91 -15.54
CA PHE A 262 16.77 7.64 -14.83
C PHE A 262 16.46 6.73 -13.65
N HIS A 263 16.97 5.52 -13.70
CA HIS A 263 16.83 4.52 -12.65
C HIS A 263 17.98 3.53 -12.71
N ASP A 264 18.13 2.71 -11.70
CA ASP A 264 19.10 1.61 -11.75
C ASP A 264 18.57 0.50 -12.68
N ALA A 265 19.36 0.15 -13.66
CA ALA A 265 19.09 -0.93 -14.60
C ALA A 265 20.25 -1.95 -14.61
N ALA A 266 20.81 -2.23 -13.43
CA ALA A 266 21.93 -3.14 -13.26
C ALA A 266 23.08 -2.87 -14.26
N ASP A 267 23.30 -3.78 -15.19
CA ASP A 267 24.41 -3.72 -16.16
C ASP A 267 24.29 -2.54 -17.16
N ALA A 268 23.08 -2.00 -17.38
CA ALA A 268 22.83 -0.87 -18.27
C ALA A 268 23.06 0.50 -17.60
N GLY A 269 23.37 0.53 -16.29
CA GLY A 269 23.65 1.76 -15.53
C GLY A 269 22.39 2.55 -15.15
N ILE A 270 22.52 3.89 -15.15
CA ILE A 270 21.45 4.76 -14.59
C ILE A 270 20.54 5.38 -15.68
N GLY A 271 20.92 5.33 -16.91
CA GLY A 271 20.22 5.98 -18.02
C GLY A 271 20.99 7.20 -18.59
N PRO A 272 20.37 8.03 -19.42
CA PRO A 272 18.93 8.15 -19.73
C PRO A 272 18.38 6.97 -20.53
N PHE A 273 17.23 6.45 -20.13
CA PHE A 273 16.47 5.45 -20.86
C PHE A 273 15.31 6.15 -21.58
N LEU A 274 15.35 6.13 -22.89
CA LEU A 274 14.32 6.75 -23.73
C LEU A 274 13.11 5.80 -23.83
N ARG A 275 11.91 6.31 -23.58
CA ARG A 275 10.68 5.58 -23.90
C ARG A 275 10.39 5.62 -25.39
N ASP A 276 9.89 4.53 -25.90
CA ASP A 276 9.49 4.43 -27.30
C ASP A 276 8.41 5.47 -27.65
N PRO A 277 8.43 5.98 -28.88
CA PRO A 277 7.38 6.88 -29.35
C PRO A 277 6.03 6.14 -29.36
N LEU A 278 4.97 6.83 -28.93
CA LEU A 278 3.61 6.32 -28.94
C LEU A 278 2.71 7.27 -29.75
N PRO A 279 1.92 6.77 -30.70
CA PRO A 279 0.94 7.57 -31.41
C PRO A 279 -0.07 8.21 -30.43
N PRO A 280 -0.50 9.47 -30.67
CA PRO A 280 -1.43 10.16 -29.76
C PRO A 280 -2.73 9.38 -29.51
N GLU A 281 -3.28 8.76 -30.54
CA GLU A 281 -4.54 8.00 -30.39
C GLU A 281 -4.33 6.73 -29.56
N ALA A 282 -3.23 6.01 -29.70
CA ALA A 282 -2.88 4.89 -28.86
C ALA A 282 -2.74 5.31 -27.38
N ALA A 283 -2.17 6.49 -27.12
CA ALA A 283 -2.10 7.05 -25.77
C ALA A 283 -3.49 7.40 -25.22
N ARG A 284 -4.40 7.92 -26.05
CA ARG A 284 -5.80 8.19 -25.67
C ARG A 284 -6.52 6.90 -25.36
N ASP A 285 -6.35 5.84 -26.16
CA ASP A 285 -6.97 4.53 -25.92
C ASP A 285 -6.47 3.89 -24.61
N ALA A 286 -5.18 3.99 -24.32
CA ALA A 286 -4.61 3.55 -23.05
C ALA A 286 -5.24 4.31 -21.88
N LEU A 287 -5.37 5.63 -21.97
CA LEU A 287 -6.02 6.45 -20.94
C LEU A 287 -7.51 6.09 -20.79
N ARG A 288 -8.26 5.83 -21.90
CA ARG A 288 -9.64 5.34 -21.85
C ARG A 288 -9.77 4.03 -21.10
N ALA A 289 -8.84 3.08 -21.33
CA ALA A 289 -8.83 1.80 -20.62
C ALA A 289 -8.60 1.99 -19.10
N LEU A 290 -7.68 2.87 -18.70
CA LEU A 290 -7.44 3.20 -17.30
C LEU A 290 -8.62 3.92 -16.65
N LEU A 291 -9.31 4.79 -17.39
CA LEU A 291 -10.52 5.46 -16.91
C LEU A 291 -11.71 4.48 -16.77
N ALA A 292 -11.84 3.52 -17.69
CA ALA A 292 -12.82 2.45 -17.57
C ALA A 292 -12.57 1.59 -16.31
N LEU A 293 -11.31 1.25 -16.06
CA LEU A 293 -10.91 0.54 -14.84
C LEU A 293 -11.21 1.36 -13.57
N ARG A 294 -10.99 2.68 -13.59
CA ARG A 294 -11.38 3.56 -12.47
C ARG A 294 -12.89 3.55 -12.25
N ARG A 295 -13.70 3.62 -13.31
CA ARG A 295 -15.16 3.54 -13.20
C ARG A 295 -15.60 2.20 -12.61
N GLU A 296 -14.99 1.10 -13.02
CA GLU A 296 -15.21 -0.22 -12.44
C GLU A 296 -14.85 -0.24 -10.94
N GLY A 297 -13.67 0.25 -10.58
CA GLY A 297 -13.18 0.25 -9.21
C GLY A 297 -13.89 1.24 -8.27
N LEU A 298 -14.67 2.18 -8.79
CA LEU A 298 -15.62 2.98 -8.00
C LEU A 298 -16.99 2.29 -7.83
N ARG A 299 -17.21 1.16 -8.46
CA ARG A 299 -18.45 0.35 -8.31
C ARG A 299 -18.22 -0.89 -7.45
N ARG A 300 -17.03 -1.47 -7.50
CA ARG A 300 -16.60 -2.62 -6.69
C ARG A 300 -15.16 -2.47 -6.25
N PRO A 301 -14.75 -3.02 -5.11
CA PRO A 301 -13.35 -3.08 -4.74
C PRO A 301 -12.55 -3.87 -5.79
N LEU A 302 -11.47 -3.28 -6.29
CA LEU A 302 -10.54 -3.99 -7.17
C LEU A 302 -9.51 -4.74 -6.33
N PRO A 303 -9.27 -6.04 -6.61
CA PRO A 303 -8.21 -6.81 -5.95
C PRO A 303 -6.85 -6.47 -6.58
N PHE A 304 -6.41 -5.23 -6.41
CA PHE A 304 -5.19 -4.74 -7.06
C PHE A 304 -4.33 -3.93 -6.09
N ALA A 305 -3.04 -4.22 -6.13
CA ALA A 305 -2.00 -3.49 -5.43
C ALA A 305 -0.79 -3.30 -6.34
N PRO A 306 -0.20 -2.08 -6.38
CA PRO A 306 0.78 -1.71 -7.43
C PRO A 306 2.07 -2.52 -7.41
N TYR A 307 2.63 -2.85 -6.25
CA TYR A 307 3.88 -3.61 -6.19
C TYR A 307 3.67 -5.06 -6.60
N THR A 308 2.61 -5.68 -6.08
CA THR A 308 2.23 -7.06 -6.42
C THR A 308 1.88 -7.20 -7.90
N GLY A 309 1.06 -6.27 -8.40
CA GLY A 309 0.68 -6.25 -9.82
C GLY A 309 1.86 -6.04 -10.75
N TRP A 310 2.83 -5.19 -10.38
CA TRP A 310 4.07 -5.02 -11.14
C TRP A 310 4.90 -6.29 -11.15
N THR A 311 5.08 -6.94 -10.01
CA THR A 311 5.83 -8.18 -9.90
C THR A 311 5.25 -9.29 -10.80
N LEU A 312 3.91 -9.37 -10.88
CA LEU A 312 3.24 -10.30 -11.77
C LEU A 312 3.47 -9.95 -13.25
N PHE A 313 3.30 -8.66 -13.59
CA PHE A 313 3.42 -8.18 -14.97
C PHE A 313 4.86 -8.23 -15.51
N GLU A 314 5.84 -7.83 -14.72
CA GLU A 314 7.26 -7.81 -15.10
C GLU A 314 7.80 -9.20 -15.45
N ARG A 315 7.28 -10.25 -14.78
CA ARG A 315 7.69 -11.63 -14.94
C ARG A 315 6.74 -12.49 -15.77
N ARG A 316 5.81 -11.87 -16.49
CA ARG A 316 4.72 -12.54 -17.21
C ARG A 316 5.15 -13.58 -18.25
N ASP A 317 6.41 -13.54 -18.68
CA ASP A 317 6.97 -14.52 -19.61
C ASP A 317 7.21 -15.89 -18.96
N ASP A 318 7.21 -15.98 -17.61
CA ASP A 318 7.26 -17.23 -16.83
C ASP A 318 6.10 -17.21 -15.82
N PRO A 319 4.91 -17.69 -16.21
CA PRO A 319 3.69 -17.58 -15.41
C PRO A 319 3.81 -18.15 -14.00
N GLY A 320 4.42 -19.32 -13.83
CA GLY A 320 4.59 -19.96 -12.52
C GLY A 320 5.41 -19.11 -11.57
N ARG A 321 6.58 -18.66 -12.00
CA ARG A 321 7.44 -17.76 -11.20
C ARG A 321 6.81 -16.39 -10.97
N ALA A 322 6.03 -15.90 -11.94
CA ALA A 322 5.35 -14.62 -11.82
C ALA A 322 4.30 -14.67 -10.70
N ILE A 323 3.47 -15.72 -10.67
CA ILE A 323 2.44 -15.93 -9.65
C ILE A 323 3.09 -16.11 -8.27
N ASP A 324 4.09 -16.98 -8.15
CA ASP A 324 4.81 -17.23 -6.90
C ASP A 324 5.42 -15.95 -6.32
N ALA A 325 6.07 -15.15 -7.17
CA ALA A 325 6.69 -13.90 -6.75
C ALA A 325 5.66 -12.85 -6.34
N ALA A 326 4.56 -12.74 -7.08
CA ALA A 326 3.46 -11.85 -6.75
C ALA A 326 2.76 -12.26 -5.45
N MET A 327 2.54 -13.55 -5.23
CA MET A 327 1.98 -14.10 -4.01
C MET A 327 2.85 -13.83 -2.79
N LYS A 328 4.18 -13.97 -2.91
CA LYS A 328 5.15 -13.59 -1.87
C LYS A 328 5.12 -12.09 -1.58
N GLN A 329 4.96 -11.25 -2.60
CA GLN A 329 4.83 -9.79 -2.42
C GLN A 329 3.51 -9.42 -1.72
N TRP A 330 2.42 -10.13 -2.04
CA TRP A 330 1.11 -9.93 -1.44
C TRP A 330 1.04 -10.39 0.01
N ARG A 331 1.48 -11.62 0.30
CA ARG A 331 1.37 -12.25 1.63
C ARG A 331 2.50 -11.89 2.58
N GLY A 332 3.60 -11.33 2.08
CA GLY A 332 4.85 -11.18 2.82
C GLY A 332 5.67 -12.46 2.81
N ARG A 333 6.83 -12.40 3.47
CA ARG A 333 7.75 -13.53 3.60
C ARG A 333 7.61 -14.14 4.99
N ASP A 334 7.88 -15.43 5.12
CA ASP A 334 7.77 -16.19 6.37
C ASP A 334 8.69 -15.66 7.48
N ASP A 335 9.81 -15.02 7.09
CA ASP A 335 10.81 -14.43 8.00
C ASP A 335 10.42 -13.01 8.50
N GLY A 336 9.21 -12.58 8.24
CA GLY A 336 8.74 -11.23 8.52
C GLY A 336 9.20 -10.26 7.41
N GLY A 337 8.30 -9.48 6.90
CA GLY A 337 8.56 -8.52 5.85
C GLY A 337 7.30 -7.75 5.53
N TRP A 338 7.45 -6.69 4.75
CA TRP A 338 6.30 -5.93 4.31
C TRP A 338 5.47 -6.76 3.31
N ALA A 339 4.19 -6.91 3.63
CA ALA A 339 3.18 -7.58 2.81
C ALA A 339 2.22 -6.54 2.27
N GLU A 340 2.09 -6.41 0.95
CA GLU A 340 1.19 -5.39 0.38
C GLU A 340 -0.28 -5.69 0.69
N GLY A 341 -0.66 -6.97 0.74
CA GLY A 341 -2.00 -7.41 1.12
C GLY A 341 -2.37 -7.16 2.58
N ALA A 342 -1.39 -6.80 3.43
CA ALA A 342 -1.63 -6.41 4.82
C ALA A 342 -2.07 -4.95 4.98
N ASP A 343 -2.10 -4.15 3.90
CA ASP A 343 -2.66 -2.80 3.90
C ASP A 343 -4.10 -2.80 4.41
N ASP A 344 -4.42 -1.90 5.32
CA ASP A 344 -5.72 -1.88 6.01
C ASP A 344 -6.89 -1.64 5.05
N ALA A 345 -6.69 -0.83 4.01
CA ALA A 345 -7.72 -0.59 3.01
C ALA A 345 -7.96 -1.84 2.14
N LEU A 346 -6.90 -2.54 1.75
CA LEU A 346 -7.01 -3.80 1.01
C LEU A 346 -7.69 -4.87 1.86
N ARG A 347 -7.27 -5.05 3.11
CA ARG A 347 -7.86 -6.03 4.04
C ARG A 347 -9.34 -5.77 4.28
N LEU A 348 -9.73 -4.49 4.44
CA LEU A 348 -11.13 -4.13 4.63
C LEU A 348 -11.94 -4.31 3.35
N ALA A 349 -11.43 -3.82 2.22
CA ALA A 349 -12.12 -3.87 0.95
C ALA A 349 -12.30 -5.29 0.39
N LEU A 350 -11.30 -6.15 0.59
CA LEU A 350 -11.28 -7.52 0.09
C LEU A 350 -11.63 -8.57 1.15
N ARG A 351 -12.15 -8.17 2.30
CA ARG A 351 -12.46 -9.06 3.41
C ARG A 351 -13.04 -10.40 2.96
N GLY A 352 -12.36 -11.50 3.32
CA GLY A 352 -12.76 -12.86 2.95
C GLY A 352 -12.44 -13.27 1.51
N ARG A 353 -11.73 -12.44 0.74
CA ARG A 353 -11.28 -12.79 -0.61
C ARG A 353 -9.75 -12.80 -0.70
N ASP A 354 -9.21 -13.88 -1.20
CA ASP A 354 -7.80 -13.97 -1.59
C ASP A 354 -7.71 -13.76 -3.11
N PRO A 355 -7.04 -12.69 -3.60
CA PRO A 355 -6.89 -12.48 -5.03
C PRO A 355 -5.99 -13.53 -5.70
N PHE A 356 -5.29 -14.35 -4.92
CA PHE A 356 -4.47 -15.46 -5.40
C PHE A 356 -5.14 -16.83 -5.19
N ALA A 357 -6.43 -16.87 -4.83
CA ALA A 357 -7.19 -18.10 -4.93
C ALA A 357 -7.35 -18.51 -6.41
N ASP A 358 -7.33 -19.82 -6.65
CA ASP A 358 -7.44 -20.36 -8.01
C ASP A 358 -8.74 -19.93 -8.69
N GLY A 359 -8.71 -19.88 -10.01
CA GLY A 359 -9.87 -19.55 -10.82
C GLY A 359 -10.10 -18.05 -11.05
N GLU A 360 -11.32 -17.58 -10.79
CA GLU A 360 -11.75 -16.22 -11.11
C GLU A 360 -10.96 -15.12 -10.35
N PRO A 361 -10.63 -15.26 -9.05
CA PRO A 361 -9.90 -14.21 -8.33
C PRO A 361 -8.53 -13.90 -8.93
N LEU A 362 -7.75 -14.91 -9.24
CA LEU A 362 -6.43 -14.73 -9.85
C LEU A 362 -6.53 -14.16 -11.27
N ARG A 363 -7.53 -14.62 -12.05
CA ARG A 363 -7.79 -14.06 -13.39
C ARG A 363 -8.17 -12.58 -13.33
N ASP A 364 -9.00 -12.17 -12.37
CA ASP A 364 -9.38 -10.76 -12.20
C ASP A 364 -8.17 -9.90 -11.78
N PHE A 365 -7.35 -10.39 -10.84
CA PHE A 365 -6.10 -9.71 -10.46
C PHE A 365 -5.16 -9.53 -11.66
N ALA A 366 -4.92 -10.59 -12.43
CA ALA A 366 -4.06 -10.58 -13.61
C ALA A 366 -4.61 -9.66 -14.71
N ARG A 367 -5.92 -9.70 -14.95
CA ARG A 367 -6.61 -8.79 -15.89
C ARG A 367 -6.36 -7.33 -15.53
N ILE A 368 -6.55 -6.97 -14.26
CA ILE A 368 -6.36 -5.60 -13.78
C ILE A 368 -4.88 -5.19 -13.91
N ALA A 369 -3.96 -6.03 -13.47
CA ALA A 369 -2.53 -5.79 -13.61
C ALA A 369 -2.11 -5.61 -15.08
N GLY A 370 -2.63 -6.44 -15.98
CA GLY A 370 -2.41 -6.35 -17.41
C GLY A 370 -2.94 -5.08 -18.05
N ILE A 371 -4.12 -4.60 -17.60
CA ILE A 371 -4.67 -3.31 -18.05
C ILE A 371 -3.77 -2.16 -17.57
N VAL A 372 -3.44 -2.14 -16.28
CA VAL A 372 -2.67 -1.03 -15.69
C VAL A 372 -1.28 -0.98 -16.28
N PHE A 373 -0.51 -2.05 -16.16
CA PHE A 373 0.90 -2.04 -16.54
C PHE A 373 1.12 -2.12 -18.04
N GLY A 374 0.24 -2.80 -18.78
CA GLY A 374 0.26 -2.78 -20.24
C GLY A 374 0.04 -1.38 -20.80
N ALA A 375 -0.96 -0.66 -20.27
CA ALA A 375 -1.23 0.71 -20.67
C ALA A 375 -0.08 1.67 -20.35
N VAL A 376 0.43 1.65 -19.11
CA VAL A 376 1.46 2.62 -18.67
C VAL A 376 2.87 2.29 -19.18
N GLN A 377 3.13 1.05 -19.64
CA GLN A 377 4.42 0.65 -20.20
C GLN A 377 4.42 0.66 -21.72
N GLY A 378 3.42 0.06 -22.33
CA GLY A 378 3.37 -0.17 -23.77
C GLY A 378 2.28 0.62 -24.51
N GLY A 379 1.51 1.47 -23.81
CA GLY A 379 0.45 2.27 -24.43
C GLY A 379 -0.82 1.46 -24.77
N GLN A 380 -0.93 0.22 -24.31
CA GLN A 380 -2.13 -0.61 -24.51
C GLN A 380 -2.25 -1.68 -23.42
N PRO A 381 -3.47 -2.06 -23.01
CA PRO A 381 -3.67 -3.22 -22.15
C PRO A 381 -3.02 -4.48 -22.71
N GLN A 382 -2.38 -5.27 -21.86
CA GLN A 382 -1.74 -6.53 -22.23
C GLN A 382 -2.23 -7.63 -21.30
N PRO A 383 -2.75 -8.75 -21.83
CA PRO A 383 -3.11 -9.91 -21.01
C PRO A 383 -1.86 -10.51 -20.37
N ILE A 384 -1.99 -10.94 -19.12
CA ILE A 384 -0.93 -11.69 -18.42
C ILE A 384 -1.28 -13.17 -18.55
N PRO A 385 -0.41 -13.99 -19.19
CA PRO A 385 -0.60 -15.43 -19.23
C PRO A 385 -0.50 -16.03 -17.83
N LEU A 386 -1.45 -16.88 -17.45
CA LEU A 386 -1.44 -17.55 -16.14
C LEU A 386 -0.94 -19.01 -16.24
N GLY A 387 -0.64 -19.51 -17.46
CA GLY A 387 -0.27 -20.89 -17.71
C GLY A 387 -1.47 -21.83 -17.54
N HIS A 388 -1.21 -23.15 -17.65
CA HIS A 388 -2.10 -24.15 -17.07
C HIS A 388 -1.81 -24.19 -15.56
N VAL A 389 -2.51 -23.40 -14.78
CA VAL A 389 -2.72 -23.72 -13.38
C VAL A 389 -3.62 -24.95 -13.44
N ASP A 390 -3.10 -26.11 -13.07
CA ASP A 390 -3.92 -27.31 -12.91
C ASP A 390 -5.03 -26.98 -11.92
N LEU A 391 -6.19 -26.63 -12.43
CA LEU A 391 -7.40 -26.58 -11.65
C LEU A 391 -7.68 -28.04 -11.27
N PRO A 392 -7.85 -28.40 -9.99
CA PRO A 392 -8.45 -29.68 -9.68
C PRO A 392 -9.79 -29.73 -10.44
N ASP A 393 -9.97 -30.75 -11.25
CA ASP A 393 -11.21 -30.99 -11.96
C ASP A 393 -12.35 -31.04 -10.92
N ASP A 394 -13.43 -30.27 -11.16
CA ASP A 394 -14.63 -30.26 -10.33
C ASP A 394 -15.34 -31.62 -10.26
N ASP A 395 -14.83 -32.64 -10.95
CA ASP A 395 -15.40 -33.99 -11.03
C ASP A 395 -15.05 -34.91 -9.82
N GLU A 396 -14.11 -34.50 -8.92
CA GLU A 396 -13.80 -35.31 -7.72
C GLU A 396 -14.68 -34.99 -6.50
N ALA A 397 -15.55 -34.00 -6.59
CA ALA A 397 -16.43 -33.61 -5.48
C ALA A 397 -17.77 -34.38 -5.44
N GLU A 398 -18.14 -35.13 -6.50
CA GLU A 398 -19.39 -35.90 -6.53
C GLU A 398 -19.26 -37.35 -6.00
N ASP A 399 -18.04 -37.90 -5.85
CA ASP A 399 -17.86 -39.26 -5.35
C ASP A 399 -17.64 -39.40 -3.83
N ALA A 400 -17.75 -38.30 -3.08
CA ALA A 400 -17.60 -38.27 -1.60
C ALA A 400 -18.83 -37.81 -0.83
N ALA A 401 -20.04 -37.96 -1.38
CA ALA A 401 -21.31 -37.68 -0.68
C ALA A 401 -22.04 -38.97 -0.25
#